data_e63774a07fef365231cf931d015249d7
#
_entry.id   e63774a07fef365231cf931d015249d7
#
_cell.length_a   1.000
_cell.length_b   1.000
_cell.length_c   1.000
_cell.angle_alpha   90.00
_cell.angle_beta   90.00
_cell.angle_gamma   90.00
#
_symmetry.space_group_name_H-M   'P 1'
#
loop_
_entity.id
_entity.type
_entity.pdbx_description
1 polymer ?
#
loop_
_entity_poly.entity_id
_entity_poly.type
_entity_poly.pdbx_seq_one_letter_code
_entity_poly.pdbx_strand_id
1 'polypeptide(L)'
;MIYILSLAVVIILSSAYYYFRPVKKLNKNIFNAEYYRGLNYLLNDEEDKAFKIFTALMDVDSSTIETHLALGGLYRKRGEFDKAILIHQNLLSRPTLEIELKNQALYELAKDFYFAGLYDRSEKIFKNLAENKNYKNSSLEHLIKIYEVSKD
;
A
#
# COMPACT_ATOMS: atom_id res chain seq x y z
N MET A 1 18.28 -36.61 32.21
CA MET A 1 17.45 -37.16 31.13
C MET A 1 16.00 -36.59 31.19
N ILE A 2 15.34 -36.56 32.34
CA ILE A 2 13.97 -36.06 32.53
C ILE A 2 13.81 -34.56 32.10
N TYR A 3 14.77 -33.69 32.44
CA TYR A 3 14.71 -32.25 32.10
C TYR A 3 14.83 -31.97 30.59
N ILE A 4 15.56 -32.84 29.87
CA ILE A 4 15.70 -32.68 28.39
C ILE A 4 14.38 -33.06 27.69
N LEU A 5 13.71 -34.10 28.21
CA LEU A 5 12.39 -34.50 27.70
C LEU A 5 11.33 -33.44 27.98
N SER A 6 11.33 -32.82 29.17
CA SER A 6 10.38 -31.75 29.49
C SER A 6 10.60 -30.50 28.64
N LEU A 7 11.85 -30.11 28.35
CA LEU A 7 12.17 -28.99 27.49
C LEU A 7 11.70 -29.23 26.02
N ALA A 8 11.92 -30.44 25.53
CA ALA A 8 11.47 -30.83 24.20
C ALA A 8 9.94 -30.76 24.05
N VAL A 9 9.20 -31.20 25.08
CA VAL A 9 7.72 -31.12 25.08
C VAL A 9 7.25 -29.67 25.09
N VAL A 10 7.89 -28.79 25.86
CA VAL A 10 7.52 -27.34 25.86
C VAL A 10 7.79 -26.68 24.50
N ILE A 11 8.91 -27.02 23.86
CA ILE A 11 9.23 -26.50 22.53
C ILE A 11 8.19 -26.98 21.46
N ILE A 12 7.83 -28.26 21.53
CA ILE A 12 6.82 -28.81 20.61
C ILE A 12 5.44 -28.17 20.82
N LEU A 13 5.02 -28.01 22.08
CA LEU A 13 3.75 -27.40 22.43
C LEU A 13 3.71 -25.91 22.04
N SER A 14 4.79 -25.17 22.26
CA SER A 14 4.89 -23.76 21.84
C SER A 14 4.90 -23.61 20.33
N SER A 15 5.61 -24.49 19.61
CA SER A 15 5.62 -24.55 18.14
C SER A 15 4.23 -24.90 17.59
N ALA A 16 3.57 -25.91 18.17
CA ALA A 16 2.21 -26.28 17.81
C ALA A 16 1.21 -25.13 18.09
N TYR A 17 1.31 -24.47 19.24
CA TYR A 17 0.50 -23.30 19.57
C TYR A 17 0.69 -22.18 18.56
N TYR A 18 1.93 -21.89 18.11
CA TYR A 18 2.22 -20.89 17.08
C TYR A 18 1.66 -21.30 15.72
N TYR A 19 1.74 -22.58 15.37
CA TYR A 19 1.27 -23.11 14.08
C TYR A 19 -0.25 -23.19 14.00
N PHE A 20 -0.92 -23.52 15.11
CA PHE A 20 -2.39 -23.61 15.20
C PHE A 20 -3.05 -22.32 15.69
N ARG A 21 -2.29 -21.25 15.90
CA ARG A 21 -2.88 -19.96 16.28
C ARG A 21 -3.85 -19.54 15.17
N PRO A 22 -5.17 -19.46 15.44
CA PRO A 22 -6.09 -19.02 14.42
C PRO A 22 -5.73 -17.58 14.03
N VAL A 23 -5.19 -17.39 12.84
CA VAL A 23 -5.15 -16.05 12.23
C VAL A 23 -6.61 -15.61 12.20
N LYS A 24 -6.96 -14.58 12.95
CA LYS A 24 -8.31 -14.00 12.93
C LYS A 24 -8.58 -13.58 11.48
N LYS A 25 -9.20 -14.49 10.69
CA LYS A 25 -9.77 -14.10 9.41
C LYS A 25 -10.84 -13.06 9.73
N LEU A 26 -10.54 -11.80 9.49
CA LEU A 26 -11.56 -10.77 9.56
C LEU A 26 -12.68 -11.19 8.61
N ASN A 27 -13.90 -11.24 9.15
CA ASN A 27 -15.06 -11.55 8.30
C ASN A 27 -15.05 -10.53 7.15
N LYS A 28 -15.04 -10.99 5.91
CA LYS A 28 -14.98 -10.16 4.70
C LYS A 28 -16.01 -9.02 4.73
N ASN A 29 -17.16 -9.26 5.34
CA ASN A 29 -18.21 -8.27 5.49
C ASN A 29 -17.81 -7.14 6.45
N ILE A 30 -17.12 -7.47 7.56
CA ILE A 30 -16.63 -6.47 8.53
C ILE A 30 -15.49 -5.66 7.91
N PHE A 31 -14.57 -6.32 7.19
CA PHE A 31 -13.50 -5.64 6.47
C PHE A 31 -14.07 -4.63 5.48
N ASN A 32 -15.03 -5.04 4.65
CA ASN A 32 -15.66 -4.15 3.68
C ASN A 32 -16.34 -2.95 4.36
N ALA A 33 -17.07 -3.17 5.46
CA ALA A 33 -17.75 -2.09 6.20
C ALA A 33 -16.75 -1.06 6.73
N GLU A 34 -15.64 -1.51 7.34
CA GLU A 34 -14.58 -0.62 7.83
C GLU A 34 -13.87 0.11 6.69
N TYR A 35 -13.59 -0.57 5.58
CA TYR A 35 -13.02 0.04 4.39
C TYR A 35 -13.90 1.16 3.83
N TYR A 36 -15.21 0.90 3.65
CA TYR A 36 -16.15 1.93 3.21
C TYR A 36 -16.29 3.08 4.21
N ARG A 37 -16.19 2.80 5.51
CA ARG A 37 -16.16 3.85 6.55
C ARG A 37 -14.92 4.73 6.40
N GLY A 38 -13.76 4.14 6.15
CA GLY A 38 -12.53 4.87 5.84
C GLY A 38 -12.66 5.76 4.61
N LEU A 39 -13.27 5.24 3.52
CA LEU A 39 -13.55 6.03 2.33
C LEU A 39 -14.50 7.19 2.59
N ASN A 40 -15.56 6.98 3.39
CA ASN A 40 -16.48 8.07 3.76
C ASN A 40 -15.77 9.18 4.53
N TYR A 41 -14.82 8.86 5.41
CA TYR A 41 -14.02 9.88 6.08
C TYR A 41 -13.13 10.65 5.08
N LEU A 42 -12.57 9.98 4.06
CA LEU A 42 -11.82 10.68 3.01
C LEU A 42 -12.70 11.64 2.20
N LEU A 43 -13.93 11.25 1.88
CA LEU A 43 -14.88 12.07 1.14
C LEU A 43 -15.34 13.31 1.95
N ASN A 44 -15.28 13.25 3.28
CA ASN A 44 -15.62 14.34 4.17
C ASN A 44 -14.39 15.13 4.65
N ASP A 45 -13.22 14.94 4.02
CA ASP A 45 -11.94 15.57 4.40
C ASP A 45 -11.49 15.29 5.84
N GLU A 46 -11.97 14.18 6.43
CA GLU A 46 -11.62 13.73 7.78
C GLU A 46 -10.41 12.76 7.73
N GLU A 47 -9.28 13.23 7.19
CA GLU A 47 -8.12 12.40 6.86
C GLU A 47 -7.53 11.63 8.07
N ASP A 48 -7.54 12.21 9.26
CA ASP A 48 -7.01 11.54 10.47
C ASP A 48 -7.85 10.33 10.89
N LYS A 49 -9.16 10.40 10.70
CA LYS A 49 -10.06 9.27 10.98
C LYS A 49 -9.89 8.18 9.94
N ALA A 50 -9.79 8.54 8.66
CA ALA A 50 -9.51 7.62 7.58
C ALA A 50 -8.17 6.91 7.78
N PHE A 51 -7.12 7.65 8.14
CA PHE A 51 -5.79 7.12 8.41
C PHE A 51 -5.81 6.04 9.50
N LYS A 52 -6.48 6.30 10.63
CA LYS A 52 -6.60 5.32 11.73
C LYS A 52 -7.28 4.03 11.27
N ILE A 53 -8.33 4.13 10.45
CA ILE A 53 -9.04 2.96 9.93
C ILE A 53 -8.17 2.15 8.97
N PHE A 54 -7.54 2.80 7.99
CA PHE A 54 -6.73 2.09 7.01
C PHE A 54 -5.47 1.47 7.63
N THR A 55 -4.87 2.13 8.61
CA THR A 55 -3.76 1.53 9.38
C THR A 55 -4.21 0.28 10.12
N ALA A 56 -5.35 0.33 10.81
CA ALA A 56 -5.89 -0.82 11.51
C ALA A 56 -6.27 -1.97 10.56
N LEU A 57 -6.79 -1.66 9.36
CA LEU A 57 -7.09 -2.67 8.34
C LEU A 57 -5.82 -3.35 7.80
N MET A 58 -4.73 -2.61 7.63
CA MET A 58 -3.44 -3.19 7.23
C MET A 58 -2.84 -4.11 8.29
N ASP A 59 -3.01 -3.80 9.56
CA ASP A 59 -2.54 -4.64 10.67
C ASP A 59 -3.31 -5.98 10.72
N VAL A 60 -4.57 -5.99 10.29
CA VAL A 60 -5.42 -7.19 10.28
C VAL A 60 -5.24 -8.01 9.00
N ASP A 61 -5.18 -7.35 7.85
CA ASP A 61 -4.98 -7.99 6.55
C ASP A 61 -4.08 -7.12 5.66
N SER A 62 -2.79 -7.39 5.75
CA SER A 62 -1.78 -6.73 4.91
C SER A 62 -1.85 -7.12 3.43
N SER A 63 -2.72 -8.07 3.06
CA SER A 63 -2.86 -8.52 1.67
C SER A 63 -3.72 -7.59 0.81
N THR A 64 -4.50 -6.72 1.41
CA THR A 64 -5.49 -5.89 0.72
C THR A 64 -4.82 -4.77 -0.09
N ILE A 65 -4.94 -4.85 -1.39
CA ILE A 65 -4.35 -3.92 -2.35
C ILE A 65 -4.94 -2.52 -2.19
N GLU A 66 -6.26 -2.45 -2.10
CA GLU A 66 -7.02 -1.20 -1.99
C GLU A 66 -6.63 -0.41 -0.74
N THR A 67 -6.42 -1.11 0.38
CA THR A 67 -5.96 -0.48 1.63
C THR A 67 -4.56 0.11 1.48
N HIS A 68 -3.65 -0.58 0.80
CA HIS A 68 -2.30 -0.06 0.52
C HIS A 68 -2.36 1.20 -0.35
N LEU A 69 -3.16 1.17 -1.42
CA LEU A 69 -3.32 2.32 -2.31
C LEU A 69 -3.91 3.53 -1.56
N ALA A 70 -4.95 3.32 -0.75
CA ALA A 70 -5.58 4.38 0.03
C ALA A 70 -4.63 4.95 1.09
N LEU A 71 -3.93 4.10 1.83
CA LEU A 71 -3.01 4.53 2.88
C LEU A 71 -1.77 5.23 2.32
N GLY A 72 -1.21 4.73 1.21
CA GLY A 72 -0.11 5.39 0.51
C GLY A 72 -0.52 6.79 0.03
N GLY A 73 -1.72 6.93 -0.55
CA GLY A 73 -2.27 8.21 -0.94
C GLY A 73 -2.45 9.19 0.23
N LEU A 74 -2.86 8.70 1.41
CA LEU A 74 -2.95 9.50 2.62
C LEU A 74 -1.58 9.96 3.14
N TYR A 75 -0.58 9.10 3.15
CA TYR A 75 0.79 9.49 3.49
C TYR A 75 1.30 10.60 2.58
N ARG A 76 1.06 10.48 1.25
CA ARG A 76 1.42 11.53 0.28
C ARG A 76 0.73 12.85 0.59
N LYS A 77 -0.58 12.87 0.87
CA LYS A 77 -1.32 14.07 1.25
C LYS A 77 -0.76 14.75 2.51
N ARG A 78 -0.25 13.97 3.45
CA ARG A 78 0.39 14.45 4.68
C ARG A 78 1.84 14.92 4.47
N GLY A 79 2.39 14.80 3.27
CA GLY A 79 3.78 15.11 2.98
C GLY A 79 4.78 14.04 3.46
N GLU A 80 4.28 12.88 3.92
CA GLU A 80 5.09 11.76 4.39
C GLU A 80 5.50 10.87 3.20
N PHE A 81 6.24 11.45 2.24
CA PHE A 81 6.51 10.84 0.94
C PHE A 81 7.28 9.53 1.03
N ASP A 82 8.25 9.41 1.94
CA ASP A 82 9.02 8.18 2.13
C ASP A 82 8.14 6.99 2.50
N LYS A 83 7.13 7.23 3.35
CA LYS A 83 6.17 6.20 3.74
C LYS A 83 5.23 5.83 2.60
N ALA A 84 4.78 6.81 1.83
CA ALA A 84 3.95 6.57 0.65
C ALA A 84 4.71 5.70 -0.38
N ILE A 85 5.96 6.09 -0.70
CA ILE A 85 6.85 5.35 -1.60
C ILE A 85 7.04 3.91 -1.11
N LEU A 86 7.35 3.73 0.18
CA LEU A 86 7.57 2.40 0.76
C LEU A 86 6.33 1.50 0.62
N ILE A 87 5.14 2.02 0.91
CA ILE A 87 3.88 1.27 0.81
C ILE A 87 3.60 0.84 -0.64
N HIS A 88 3.72 1.75 -1.61
CA HIS A 88 3.47 1.41 -3.00
C HIS A 88 4.55 0.49 -3.59
N GLN A 89 5.82 0.62 -3.18
CA GLN A 89 6.89 -0.31 -3.56
C GLN A 89 6.65 -1.71 -2.98
N ASN A 90 6.23 -1.83 -1.72
CA ASN A 90 5.87 -3.11 -1.10
C ASN A 90 4.70 -3.78 -1.82
N LEU A 91 3.72 -3.00 -2.28
CA LEU A 91 2.63 -3.52 -3.09
C LEU A 91 3.16 -4.08 -4.43
N LEU A 92 4.04 -3.34 -5.12
CA LEU A 92 4.63 -3.73 -6.40
C LEU A 92 5.56 -4.94 -6.31
N SER A 93 6.12 -5.23 -5.14
CA SER A 93 6.99 -6.41 -4.92
C SER A 93 6.21 -7.74 -4.90
N ARG A 94 4.89 -7.72 -4.89
CA ARG A 94 4.05 -8.93 -4.84
C ARG A 94 4.05 -9.65 -6.18
N PRO A 95 4.46 -10.93 -6.24
CA PRO A 95 4.60 -11.66 -7.49
C PRO A 95 3.24 -11.97 -8.16
N THR A 96 2.16 -11.99 -7.39
CA THR A 96 0.81 -12.33 -7.87
C THR A 96 -0.05 -11.12 -8.20
N LEU A 97 0.54 -9.91 -8.24
CA LEU A 97 -0.21 -8.69 -8.53
C LEU A 97 -0.63 -8.66 -10.00
N GLU A 98 -1.94 -8.58 -10.24
CA GLU A 98 -2.52 -8.48 -11.59
C GLU A 98 -2.00 -7.22 -12.30
N ILE A 99 -1.89 -7.30 -13.64
CA ILE A 99 -1.27 -6.26 -14.46
C ILE A 99 -1.94 -4.89 -14.29
N GLU A 100 -3.27 -4.86 -14.20
CA GLU A 100 -4.00 -3.59 -14.05
C GLU A 100 -3.75 -2.96 -12.67
N LEU A 101 -3.77 -3.76 -11.62
CA LEU A 101 -3.43 -3.31 -10.26
C LEU A 101 -1.96 -2.89 -10.14
N LYS A 102 -1.08 -3.57 -10.88
CA LYS A 102 0.33 -3.17 -10.98
C LYS A 102 0.48 -1.79 -11.64
N ASN A 103 -0.25 -1.53 -12.73
CA ASN A 103 -0.24 -0.24 -13.39
C ASN A 103 -0.80 0.86 -12.48
N GLN A 104 -1.85 0.57 -11.72
CA GLN A 104 -2.40 1.50 -10.73
C GLN A 104 -1.39 1.81 -9.63
N ALA A 105 -0.74 0.78 -9.07
CA ALA A 105 0.30 0.97 -8.04
C ALA A 105 1.52 1.73 -8.59
N LEU A 106 1.93 1.48 -9.83
CA LEU A 106 2.99 2.25 -10.51
C LEU A 106 2.59 3.72 -10.69
N TYR A 107 1.34 3.98 -11.07
CA TYR A 107 0.84 5.34 -11.21
C TYR A 107 0.87 6.09 -9.87
N GLU A 108 0.41 5.46 -8.78
CA GLU A 108 0.49 6.06 -7.44
C GLU A 108 1.93 6.27 -6.98
N LEU A 109 2.84 5.31 -7.23
CA LEU A 109 4.26 5.45 -6.93
C LEU A 109 4.92 6.60 -7.72
N ALA A 110 4.57 6.77 -8.99
CA ALA A 110 5.06 7.89 -9.80
C ALA A 110 4.63 9.24 -9.23
N LYS A 111 3.39 9.34 -8.74
CA LYS A 111 2.91 10.52 -8.02
C LYS A 111 3.67 10.76 -6.72
N ASP A 112 3.97 9.72 -5.96
CA ASP A 112 4.77 9.85 -4.74
C ASP A 112 6.15 10.43 -5.05
N PHE A 113 6.83 9.92 -6.07
CA PHE A 113 8.12 10.46 -6.52
C PHE A 113 8.01 11.91 -7.00
N TYR A 114 6.94 12.25 -7.72
CA TYR A 114 6.70 13.62 -8.16
C TYR A 114 6.60 14.59 -6.98
N PHE A 115 5.75 14.27 -5.99
CA PHE A 115 5.55 15.11 -4.82
C PHE A 115 6.76 15.14 -3.88
N ALA A 116 7.61 14.09 -3.91
CA ALA A 116 8.89 14.05 -3.20
C ALA A 116 10.01 14.83 -3.92
N GLY A 117 9.75 15.42 -5.09
CA GLY A 117 10.76 16.11 -5.90
C GLY A 117 11.73 15.17 -6.63
N LEU A 118 11.46 13.87 -6.64
CA LEU A 118 12.28 12.85 -7.31
C LEU A 118 11.85 12.71 -8.78
N TYR A 119 11.99 13.80 -9.53
CA TYR A 119 11.42 13.93 -10.88
C TYR A 119 11.92 12.89 -11.86
N ASP A 120 13.22 12.54 -11.85
CA ASP A 120 13.79 11.51 -12.75
C ASP A 120 13.11 10.15 -12.59
N ARG A 121 12.83 9.77 -11.33
CA ARG A 121 12.14 8.50 -11.03
C ARG A 121 10.69 8.54 -11.46
N SER A 122 10.02 9.63 -11.19
CA SER A 122 8.63 9.89 -11.59
C SER A 122 8.48 9.84 -13.11
N GLU A 123 9.33 10.58 -13.83
CA GLU A 123 9.36 10.64 -15.30
C GLU A 123 9.48 9.25 -15.93
N LYS A 124 10.42 8.45 -15.45
CA LYS A 124 10.65 7.10 -15.96
C LYS A 124 9.38 6.24 -15.89
N ILE A 125 8.64 6.31 -14.78
CA ILE A 125 7.41 5.52 -14.62
C ILE A 125 6.30 6.09 -15.49
N PHE A 126 6.10 7.42 -15.51
CA PHE A 126 5.06 8.02 -16.34
C PHE A 126 5.30 7.80 -17.84
N LYS A 127 6.56 7.80 -18.32
CA LYS A 127 6.88 7.43 -19.71
C LYS A 127 6.41 6.01 -20.04
N ASN A 128 6.66 5.06 -19.16
CA ASN A 128 6.20 3.69 -19.35
C ASN A 128 4.67 3.58 -19.32
N LEU A 129 4.02 4.27 -18.38
CA LEU A 129 2.56 4.27 -18.28
C LEU A 129 1.85 5.01 -19.41
N ALA A 130 2.51 5.95 -20.09
CA ALA A 130 1.98 6.65 -21.25
C ALA A 130 1.77 5.73 -22.47
N GLU A 131 2.39 4.56 -22.48
CA GLU A 131 2.16 3.51 -23.48
C GLU A 131 0.86 2.73 -23.22
N ASN A 132 0.34 2.77 -21.98
CA ASN A 132 -0.90 2.12 -21.60
C ASN A 132 -2.09 3.05 -21.87
N LYS A 133 -3.08 2.57 -22.64
CA LYS A 133 -4.26 3.34 -23.04
C LYS A 133 -5.00 3.98 -21.86
N ASN A 134 -5.11 3.28 -20.72
CA ASN A 134 -5.87 3.72 -19.55
C ASN A 134 -5.16 4.85 -18.78
N TYR A 135 -3.82 4.88 -18.85
CA TYR A 135 -2.99 5.83 -18.10
C TYR A 135 -2.34 6.91 -18.97
N LYS A 136 -2.49 6.82 -20.30
CA LYS A 136 -1.81 7.71 -21.26
C LYS A 136 -1.99 9.18 -20.94
N ASN A 137 -3.23 9.65 -20.89
CA ASN A 137 -3.51 11.07 -20.75
C ASN A 137 -3.01 11.62 -19.40
N SER A 138 -3.34 10.92 -18.30
CA SER A 138 -2.91 11.34 -16.97
C SER A 138 -1.39 11.26 -16.78
N SER A 139 -0.71 10.32 -17.42
CA SER A 139 0.76 10.26 -17.42
C SER A 139 1.37 11.43 -18.20
N LEU A 140 0.83 11.76 -19.38
CA LEU A 140 1.31 12.89 -20.17
C LEU A 140 1.13 14.23 -19.43
N GLU A 141 0.03 14.43 -18.73
CA GLU A 141 -0.18 15.62 -17.88
C GLU A 141 0.90 15.77 -16.80
N HIS A 142 1.27 14.66 -16.14
CA HIS A 142 2.34 14.69 -15.14
C HIS A 142 3.72 14.92 -15.79
N LEU A 143 4.00 14.34 -16.95
CA LEU A 143 5.23 14.57 -17.68
C LEU A 143 5.39 16.05 -18.08
N ILE A 144 4.31 16.70 -18.53
CA ILE A 144 4.34 18.14 -18.81
C ILE A 144 4.74 18.93 -17.57
N LYS A 145 4.10 18.65 -16.42
CA LYS A 145 4.44 19.33 -15.15
C LYS A 145 5.88 19.11 -14.72
N ILE A 146 6.40 17.89 -14.90
CA ILE A 146 7.82 17.58 -14.61
C ILE A 146 8.74 18.40 -15.48
N TYR A 147 8.47 18.49 -16.79
CA TYR A 147 9.30 19.26 -17.72
C TYR A 147 9.20 20.76 -17.51
N GLU A 148 8.08 21.27 -17.05
CA GLU A 148 7.95 22.67 -16.66
C GLU A 148 8.87 23.01 -15.47
N VAL A 149 8.85 22.18 -14.42
CA VAL A 149 9.71 22.37 -13.23
C VAL A 149 11.19 22.15 -13.53
N SER A 150 11.55 21.31 -14.52
CA SER A 150 12.94 21.01 -14.86
C SER A 150 13.60 22.04 -15.80
N LYS A 151 12.84 23.05 -16.26
CA LYS A 151 13.35 24.14 -17.12
C LYS A 151 13.80 25.37 -16.35
N ASP A 152 13.42 25.48 -15.09
CA ASP A 152 13.78 26.56 -14.18
C ASP A 152 15.03 26.17 -13.37
#